data_be553d01bf7af24269b8c295f511d8b3
#
_entry.id   be553d01bf7af24269b8c295f511d8b3
#
_cell.length_a   1.000
_cell.length_b   1.000
_cell.length_c   1.000
_cell.angle_alpha   90.00
_cell.angle_beta   90.00
_cell.angle_gamma   90.00
#
_symmetry.space_group_name_H-M   'P 1'
#
loop_
_entity.id
_entity.type
_entity.pdbx_description
1 polymer ?
#
loop_
_entity_poly.entity_id
_entity_poly.type
_entity_poly.pdbx_seq_one_letter_code
_entity_poly.pdbx_strand_id
1 'polypeptide(L)'
;MAETLDMTDLQAALAAEVEARRDDLIALTQELIRIPTLNPPGENYREICDYLDYRLLKSGFHTELIRAKGAPGDSDRYPRWNIVARREGARPGECVHFNSHIDVVDVGRGWTTDPFGGELKDGKVYGRGACDMKGGLAASIIAAEAFLAVVPDWQGAIEISGTADEESGGFGGVAYLAEKGFYAKVDHVIIPEPLNVDRICLGHRGVWWAEIETHGEIAHGSMPFLGDCAVRHMGAVLHEMEETLFPALASKRTDMPVVPDGAKQSTLNINSLHGGQAEIPAESTGLPSPVVPDSARMVIDRRFLIEEDIDEVQAEIRDVLERVKAGRAGFDYGIREMHRVLPTMTDRDAPVVTTVTEAIRQTLGKDPAYVVSPGTYDQKHIDRIGKLKNCVAYGPGILDLAHKPDEYVGVDDMVASAQVMALSLLSLLGPPQNP
;
A
#
# COMPACT_ATOMS: atom_id res chain seq x y z
N MET A 1 31.83 -1.81 36.28
CA MET A 1 31.26 -0.76 35.42
C MET A 1 31.37 -1.34 34.03
N ALA A 2 30.24 -1.66 33.37
CA ALA A 2 30.26 -2.02 31.94
C ALA A 2 30.78 -0.79 31.18
N GLU A 3 31.79 -0.94 30.35
CA GLU A 3 32.23 0.07 29.40
C GLU A 3 31.00 0.45 28.56
N THR A 4 30.63 1.71 28.60
CA THR A 4 29.59 2.24 27.70
C THR A 4 30.19 2.21 26.30
N LEU A 5 29.66 1.34 25.43
CA LEU A 5 30.05 1.29 24.01
C LEU A 5 29.85 2.68 23.41
N ASP A 6 30.78 3.12 22.58
CA ASP A 6 30.56 4.35 21.80
C ASP A 6 29.54 4.11 20.68
N MET A 7 29.10 5.19 19.98
CA MET A 7 28.09 5.09 18.96
C MET A 7 28.51 4.19 17.78
N THR A 8 29.78 4.23 17.41
CA THR A 8 30.36 3.39 16.34
C THR A 8 30.33 1.91 16.71
N ASP A 9 30.69 1.61 17.97
CA ASP A 9 30.63 0.25 18.50
C ASP A 9 29.20 -0.29 18.55
N LEU A 10 28.22 0.56 18.96
CA LEU A 10 26.80 0.19 18.95
C LEU A 10 26.29 -0.09 17.54
N GLN A 11 26.66 0.72 16.55
CA GLN A 11 26.29 0.52 15.15
C GLN A 11 26.85 -0.81 14.61
N ALA A 12 28.13 -1.09 14.88
CA ALA A 12 28.76 -2.35 14.49
C ALA A 12 28.12 -3.56 15.18
N ALA A 13 27.83 -3.45 16.49
CA ALA A 13 27.15 -4.50 17.25
C ALA A 13 25.74 -4.78 16.74
N LEU A 14 24.97 -3.74 16.37
CA LEU A 14 23.64 -3.90 15.77
C LEU A 14 23.70 -4.61 14.42
N ALA A 15 24.61 -4.21 13.54
CA ALA A 15 24.78 -4.87 12.25
C ALA A 15 25.14 -6.36 12.42
N ALA A 16 26.03 -6.67 13.37
CA ALA A 16 26.41 -8.05 13.68
C ALA A 16 25.25 -8.85 14.30
N GLU A 17 24.44 -8.25 15.18
CA GLU A 17 23.30 -8.92 15.81
C GLU A 17 22.19 -9.21 14.79
N VAL A 18 21.90 -8.29 13.85
CA VAL A 18 20.97 -8.55 12.76
C VAL A 18 21.48 -9.70 11.87
N GLU A 19 22.77 -9.70 11.52
CA GLU A 19 23.36 -10.79 10.73
C GLU A 19 23.29 -12.13 11.47
N ALA A 20 23.54 -12.15 12.78
CA ALA A 20 23.42 -13.35 13.60
C ALA A 20 21.97 -13.92 13.63
N ARG A 21 20.96 -13.09 13.36
CA ARG A 21 19.54 -13.48 13.27
C ARG A 21 19.10 -13.82 11.85
N ARG A 22 20.00 -13.94 10.89
CA ARG A 22 19.68 -14.24 9.48
C ARG A 22 18.77 -15.45 9.33
N ASP A 23 19.07 -16.55 9.98
CA ASP A 23 18.26 -17.79 9.89
C ASP A 23 16.89 -17.61 10.55
N ASP A 24 16.81 -16.87 11.65
CA ASP A 24 15.54 -16.54 12.31
C ASP A 24 14.68 -15.62 11.42
N LEU A 25 15.27 -14.65 10.73
CA LEU A 25 14.60 -13.80 9.75
C LEU A 25 14.00 -14.61 8.59
N ILE A 26 14.77 -15.55 8.05
CA ILE A 26 14.29 -16.48 7.02
C ILE A 26 13.12 -17.30 7.54
N ALA A 27 13.28 -17.93 8.71
CA ALA A 27 12.25 -18.77 9.31
C ALA A 27 10.95 -17.98 9.59
N LEU A 28 11.08 -16.78 10.17
CA LEU A 28 9.94 -15.89 10.44
C LEU A 28 9.20 -15.54 9.14
N THR A 29 9.93 -15.16 8.08
CA THR A 29 9.36 -14.85 6.78
C THR A 29 8.59 -16.06 6.20
N GLN A 30 9.18 -17.26 6.27
CA GLN A 30 8.56 -18.49 5.81
C GLN A 30 7.28 -18.84 6.58
N GLU A 31 7.29 -18.65 7.89
CA GLU A 31 6.12 -18.91 8.75
C GLU A 31 4.97 -17.93 8.45
N LEU A 32 5.29 -16.64 8.26
CA LEU A 32 4.29 -15.65 7.86
C LEU A 32 3.69 -15.96 6.47
N ILE A 33 4.50 -16.40 5.50
CA ILE A 33 4.02 -16.79 4.16
C ILE A 33 3.07 -17.99 4.26
N ARG A 34 3.36 -18.98 5.10
CA ARG A 34 2.56 -20.20 5.27
C ARG A 34 1.18 -19.96 5.86
N ILE A 35 0.90 -18.76 6.39
CA ILE A 35 -0.45 -18.34 6.79
C ILE A 35 -1.07 -17.56 5.61
N PRO A 36 -1.97 -18.16 4.82
CA PRO A 36 -2.51 -17.54 3.60
C PRO A 36 -3.60 -16.51 3.95
N THR A 37 -3.21 -15.27 4.07
CA THR A 37 -4.07 -14.14 4.42
C THR A 37 -4.65 -13.44 3.19
N LEU A 38 -5.37 -14.19 2.36
CA LEU A 38 -5.92 -13.70 1.10
C LEU A 38 -6.96 -12.60 1.29
N ASN A 39 -6.80 -11.50 0.58
CA ASN A 39 -7.73 -10.38 0.56
C ASN A 39 -7.99 -9.90 -0.89
N PRO A 40 -9.24 -9.89 -1.40
CA PRO A 40 -10.45 -10.43 -0.75
C PRO A 40 -10.39 -11.95 -0.55
N PRO A 41 -11.13 -12.54 0.43
CA PRO A 41 -12.14 -11.93 1.30
C PRO A 41 -11.65 -11.49 2.68
N GLY A 42 -10.37 -11.67 3.03
CA GLY A 42 -9.79 -11.43 4.34
C GLY A 42 -9.68 -12.70 5.17
N GLU A 43 -9.01 -13.71 4.61
CA GLU A 43 -8.81 -15.01 5.26
C GLU A 43 -7.69 -14.95 6.29
N ASN A 44 -7.80 -15.78 7.32
CA ASN A 44 -6.74 -16.10 8.30
C ASN A 44 -6.14 -14.90 9.06
N TYR A 45 -6.80 -13.72 9.08
CA TYR A 45 -6.28 -12.55 9.81
C TYR A 45 -6.12 -12.81 11.31
N ARG A 46 -7.01 -13.59 11.89
CA ARG A 46 -6.88 -13.95 13.31
C ARG A 46 -5.68 -14.85 13.55
N GLU A 47 -5.42 -15.81 12.68
CA GLU A 47 -4.32 -16.76 12.80
C GLU A 47 -2.96 -16.07 12.73
N ILE A 48 -2.76 -15.18 11.74
CA ILE A 48 -1.50 -14.42 11.63
C ILE A 48 -1.33 -13.44 12.79
N CYS A 49 -2.41 -12.82 13.28
CA CYS A 49 -2.35 -11.96 14.46
C CYS A 49 -2.00 -12.77 15.74
N ASP A 50 -2.54 -13.96 15.93
CA ASP A 50 -2.21 -14.84 17.05
C ASP A 50 -0.74 -15.31 16.99
N TYR A 51 -0.22 -15.57 15.78
CA TYR A 51 1.20 -15.90 15.58
C TYR A 51 2.11 -14.73 15.95
N LEU A 52 1.78 -13.52 15.46
CA LEU A 52 2.53 -12.30 15.76
C LEU A 52 2.45 -11.93 17.25
N ASP A 53 1.29 -12.12 17.88
CA ASP A 53 1.09 -11.93 19.31
C ASP A 53 2.07 -12.80 20.13
N TYR A 54 2.11 -14.09 19.84
CA TYR A 54 3.04 -15.01 20.48
C TYR A 54 4.51 -14.61 20.29
N ARG A 55 4.91 -14.22 19.08
CA ARG A 55 6.28 -13.78 18.77
C ARG A 55 6.66 -12.52 19.54
N LEU A 56 5.82 -11.50 19.47
CA LEU A 56 6.09 -10.18 20.03
C LEU A 56 6.02 -10.19 21.56
N LEU A 57 5.12 -10.97 22.17
CA LEU A 57 5.12 -11.21 23.62
C LEU A 57 6.43 -11.82 24.10
N LYS A 58 6.99 -12.81 23.37
CA LYS A 58 8.31 -13.38 23.71
C LYS A 58 9.44 -12.37 23.64
N SER A 59 9.38 -11.42 22.74
CA SER A 59 10.35 -10.33 22.60
C SER A 59 10.09 -9.19 23.60
N GLY A 60 9.13 -9.38 24.52
CA GLY A 60 8.83 -8.49 25.64
C GLY A 60 7.99 -7.26 25.24
N PHE A 61 7.29 -7.29 24.13
CA PHE A 61 6.29 -6.30 23.79
C PHE A 61 4.99 -6.55 24.56
N HIS A 62 4.25 -5.49 24.81
CA HIS A 62 2.84 -5.57 25.17
C HIS A 62 2.01 -5.52 23.91
N THR A 63 1.10 -6.46 23.73
CA THR A 63 0.34 -6.63 22.49
C THR A 63 -1.15 -6.38 22.72
N GLU A 64 -1.83 -5.86 21.69
CA GLU A 64 -3.27 -5.69 21.64
C GLU A 64 -3.80 -6.22 20.31
N LEU A 65 -4.76 -7.16 20.39
CA LEU A 65 -5.49 -7.71 19.24
C LEU A 65 -6.78 -6.92 19.04
N ILE A 66 -6.94 -6.30 17.87
CA ILE A 66 -7.99 -5.34 17.59
C ILE A 66 -8.84 -5.82 16.42
N ARG A 67 -10.12 -6.13 16.65
CA ARG A 67 -11.08 -6.36 15.57
C ARG A 67 -11.67 -5.03 15.11
N ALA A 68 -11.49 -4.68 13.84
CA ALA A 68 -12.11 -3.53 13.21
C ALA A 68 -13.59 -3.81 12.88
N LYS A 69 -14.39 -3.96 13.94
CA LYS A 69 -15.80 -4.34 13.83
C LYS A 69 -16.60 -3.26 13.10
N GLY A 70 -17.30 -3.67 12.03
CA GLY A 70 -18.13 -2.79 11.21
C GLY A 70 -17.36 -2.03 10.13
N ALA A 71 -16.04 -2.23 10.00
CA ALA A 71 -15.27 -1.74 8.85
C ALA A 71 -15.75 -2.42 7.55
N PRO A 72 -15.54 -1.80 6.39
CA PRO A 72 -15.81 -2.44 5.10
C PRO A 72 -15.19 -3.83 5.03
N GLY A 73 -15.97 -4.83 4.63
CA GLY A 73 -15.53 -6.22 4.54
C GLY A 73 -15.54 -7.01 5.86
N ASP A 74 -15.69 -6.37 7.04
CA ASP A 74 -15.79 -7.09 8.31
C ASP A 74 -17.08 -7.90 8.38
N SER A 75 -16.94 -9.16 8.75
CA SER A 75 -18.05 -10.08 9.01
C SER A 75 -17.61 -11.13 10.03
N ASP A 76 -18.55 -11.91 10.57
CA ASP A 76 -18.18 -13.01 11.47
C ASP A 76 -17.44 -14.14 10.74
N ARG A 77 -17.61 -14.24 9.42
CA ARG A 77 -16.88 -15.21 8.59
C ARG A 77 -15.47 -14.70 8.23
N TYR A 78 -15.31 -13.41 8.00
CA TYR A 78 -14.06 -12.76 7.62
C TYR A 78 -13.80 -11.53 8.51
N PRO A 79 -13.48 -11.76 9.80
CA PRO A 79 -13.28 -10.66 10.74
C PRO A 79 -11.96 -9.93 10.47
N ARG A 80 -11.99 -8.58 10.48
CA ARG A 80 -10.81 -7.74 10.28
C ARG A 80 -10.03 -7.62 11.58
N TRP A 81 -9.05 -8.50 11.77
CA TRP A 81 -8.16 -8.48 12.91
C TRP A 81 -6.86 -7.75 12.59
N ASN A 82 -6.43 -6.94 13.54
CA ASN A 82 -5.16 -6.23 13.56
C ASN A 82 -4.44 -6.58 14.86
N ILE A 83 -3.12 -6.39 14.87
CA ILE A 83 -2.30 -6.42 16.08
C ILE A 83 -1.48 -5.14 16.18
N VAL A 84 -1.40 -4.57 17.39
CA VAL A 84 -0.47 -3.50 17.74
C VAL A 84 0.35 -3.98 18.93
N ALA A 85 1.66 -3.94 18.80
CA ALA A 85 2.61 -4.31 19.85
C ALA A 85 3.43 -3.09 20.23
N ARG A 86 3.57 -2.81 21.52
CA ARG A 86 4.34 -1.67 22.05
C ARG A 86 5.32 -2.11 23.11
N ARG A 87 6.52 -1.55 23.06
CA ARG A 87 7.53 -1.68 24.10
C ARG A 87 8.09 -0.33 24.48
N GLU A 88 8.12 -0.04 25.78
CA GLU A 88 8.65 1.21 26.32
C GLU A 88 10.13 1.04 26.67
N GLY A 89 10.91 2.09 26.43
CA GLY A 89 12.28 2.21 26.87
C GLY A 89 12.40 2.56 28.36
N ALA A 90 13.62 2.64 28.84
CA ALA A 90 13.92 2.96 30.23
C ALA A 90 13.51 4.40 30.62
N ARG A 91 13.37 5.29 29.66
CA ARG A 91 13.04 6.72 29.84
C ARG A 91 12.04 7.18 28.80
N PRO A 92 11.24 8.23 29.10
CA PRO A 92 10.39 8.87 28.11
C PRO A 92 11.20 9.40 26.91
N GLY A 93 10.63 9.34 25.72
CA GLY A 93 11.22 9.79 24.46
C GLY A 93 10.22 9.66 23.33
N GLU A 94 10.70 9.73 22.10
CA GLU A 94 9.89 9.59 20.87
C GLU A 94 9.41 8.16 20.66
N CYS A 95 8.42 7.99 19.83
CA CYS A 95 7.88 6.69 19.44
C CYS A 95 8.13 6.41 17.95
N VAL A 96 8.79 5.30 17.66
CA VAL A 96 8.97 4.78 16.30
C VAL A 96 8.00 3.64 16.06
N HIS A 97 7.18 3.73 15.02
CA HIS A 97 6.19 2.74 14.64
C HIS A 97 6.55 2.09 13.31
N PHE A 98 6.66 0.77 13.30
CA PHE A 98 6.69 -0.04 12.07
C PHE A 98 5.29 -0.49 11.73
N ASN A 99 4.74 0.03 10.63
CA ASN A 99 3.41 -0.35 10.14
C ASN A 99 3.53 -1.33 8.98
N SER A 100 2.98 -2.52 9.13
CA SER A 100 3.03 -3.53 8.07
C SER A 100 1.66 -4.13 7.85
N HIS A 101 1.24 -4.26 6.59
CA HIS A 101 0.04 -5.04 6.31
C HIS A 101 0.32 -6.54 6.37
N ILE A 102 -0.72 -7.30 6.71
CA ILE A 102 -0.66 -8.75 6.86
C ILE A 102 -1.38 -9.50 5.74
N ASP A 103 -2.21 -8.79 4.99
CA ASP A 103 -2.96 -9.35 3.87
C ASP A 103 -2.10 -9.50 2.60
N VAL A 104 -2.58 -10.32 1.69
CA VAL A 104 -1.98 -10.56 0.39
C VAL A 104 -3.06 -10.72 -0.67
N VAL A 105 -2.78 -10.31 -1.90
CA VAL A 105 -3.69 -10.51 -3.04
C VAL A 105 -3.79 -11.97 -3.46
N ASP A 106 -4.76 -12.29 -4.33
CA ASP A 106 -4.90 -13.62 -4.94
C ASP A 106 -3.59 -14.05 -5.61
N VAL A 107 -3.34 -15.35 -5.56
CA VAL A 107 -2.13 -15.95 -6.14
C VAL A 107 -2.10 -15.89 -7.67
N GLY A 108 -3.26 -15.91 -8.34
CA GLY A 108 -3.33 -15.95 -9.79
C GLY A 108 -2.83 -17.29 -10.37
N ARG A 109 -2.35 -17.24 -11.61
CA ARG A 109 -1.85 -18.43 -12.35
C ARG A 109 -0.38 -18.26 -12.71
N GLY A 110 0.31 -19.39 -12.97
CA GLY A 110 1.67 -19.37 -13.50
C GLY A 110 2.77 -19.58 -12.46
N TRP A 111 2.44 -19.92 -11.22
CA TRP A 111 3.42 -20.28 -10.19
C TRP A 111 4.16 -21.58 -10.55
N THR A 112 5.47 -21.59 -10.35
CA THR A 112 6.35 -22.76 -10.45
C THR A 112 6.71 -23.34 -9.08
N THR A 113 6.50 -22.56 -8.00
CA THR A 113 6.64 -22.97 -6.59
C THR A 113 5.27 -22.97 -5.90
N ASP A 114 5.17 -23.54 -4.70
CA ASP A 114 3.97 -23.39 -3.87
C ASP A 114 3.85 -21.94 -3.39
N PRO A 115 2.77 -21.21 -3.72
CA PRO A 115 2.60 -19.81 -3.34
C PRO A 115 2.65 -19.57 -1.82
N PHE A 116 2.35 -20.58 -1.00
CA PHE A 116 2.38 -20.48 0.46
C PHE A 116 3.40 -21.43 1.11
N GLY A 117 4.31 -22.01 0.31
CA GLY A 117 5.35 -22.91 0.81
C GLY A 117 6.49 -22.19 1.54
N GLY A 118 6.79 -20.96 1.18
CA GLY A 118 7.95 -20.24 1.70
C GLY A 118 9.27 -20.90 1.31
N GLU A 119 9.41 -21.36 0.06
CA GLU A 119 10.60 -22.04 -0.41
C GLU A 119 11.84 -21.14 -0.35
N LEU A 120 12.90 -21.58 0.34
CA LEU A 120 14.20 -20.94 0.29
C LEU A 120 15.03 -21.54 -0.84
N LYS A 121 15.36 -20.74 -1.84
CA LYS A 121 16.15 -21.17 -2.99
C LYS A 121 17.00 -20.01 -3.52
N ASP A 122 18.28 -20.28 -3.81
CA ASP A 122 19.22 -19.31 -4.38
C ASP A 122 19.27 -17.96 -3.64
N GLY A 123 19.24 -18.00 -2.28
CA GLY A 123 19.26 -16.81 -1.43
C GLY A 123 17.95 -15.99 -1.45
N LYS A 124 16.84 -16.59 -1.87
CA LYS A 124 15.51 -15.96 -1.99
C LYS A 124 14.47 -16.80 -1.28
N VAL A 125 13.53 -16.13 -0.61
CA VAL A 125 12.33 -16.76 -0.04
C VAL A 125 11.17 -16.51 -1.01
N TYR A 126 10.63 -17.58 -1.58
CA TYR A 126 9.53 -17.52 -2.54
C TYR A 126 8.18 -17.71 -1.84
N GLY A 127 7.19 -16.94 -2.29
CA GLY A 127 5.81 -17.07 -1.87
C GLY A 127 5.01 -15.79 -2.05
N ARG A 128 3.68 -15.90 -2.09
CA ARG A 128 2.79 -14.75 -2.10
C ARG A 128 2.90 -13.98 -0.78
N GLY A 129 3.18 -12.68 -0.86
CA GLY A 129 3.47 -11.84 0.29
C GLY A 129 4.94 -11.86 0.73
N ALA A 130 5.81 -12.65 0.10
CA ALA A 130 7.23 -12.64 0.41
C ALA A 130 7.82 -11.25 0.17
N CYS A 131 7.50 -10.62 -0.96
CA CYS A 131 7.88 -9.28 -1.31
C CYS A 131 6.93 -8.25 -0.69
N ASP A 132 5.64 -8.43 -0.85
CA ASP A 132 4.58 -7.47 -0.49
C ASP A 132 3.62 -8.07 0.55
N MET A 133 3.86 -7.78 1.89
CA MET A 133 5.07 -7.18 2.48
C MET A 133 5.56 -7.96 3.72
N LYS A 134 5.24 -9.30 3.80
CA LYS A 134 5.59 -10.13 4.96
C LYS A 134 7.12 -10.22 5.21
N GLY A 135 7.95 -10.13 4.15
CA GLY A 135 9.39 -10.02 4.28
C GLY A 135 9.82 -8.72 4.97
N GLY A 136 9.14 -7.61 4.66
CA GLY A 136 9.34 -6.32 5.32
C GLY A 136 8.90 -6.34 6.79
N LEU A 137 7.75 -6.97 7.08
CA LEU A 137 7.26 -7.19 8.45
C LEU A 137 8.28 -8.00 9.26
N ALA A 138 8.77 -9.11 8.71
CA ALA A 138 9.79 -9.93 9.37
C ALA A 138 11.07 -9.14 9.64
N ALA A 139 11.55 -8.36 8.66
CA ALA A 139 12.74 -7.52 8.81
C ALA A 139 12.57 -6.45 9.91
N SER A 140 11.39 -5.82 10.03
CA SER A 140 11.11 -4.84 11.08
C SER A 140 11.09 -5.46 12.49
N ILE A 141 10.54 -6.66 12.63
CA ILE A 141 10.55 -7.41 13.91
C ILE A 141 12.01 -7.75 14.30
N ILE A 142 12.80 -8.30 13.39
CA ILE A 142 14.20 -8.63 13.64
C ILE A 142 15.02 -7.39 13.96
N ALA A 143 14.78 -6.26 13.28
CA ALA A 143 15.42 -4.98 13.58
C ALA A 143 15.14 -4.52 15.02
N ALA A 144 13.88 -4.59 15.44
CA ALA A 144 13.50 -4.24 16.81
C ALA A 144 14.12 -5.19 17.85
N GLU A 145 14.08 -6.50 17.60
CA GLU A 145 14.69 -7.50 18.51
C GLU A 145 16.22 -7.35 18.62
N ALA A 146 16.92 -7.07 17.52
CA ALA A 146 18.34 -6.79 17.52
C ALA A 146 18.67 -5.51 18.31
N PHE A 147 17.89 -4.44 18.10
CA PHE A 147 18.01 -3.20 18.85
C PHE A 147 17.84 -3.44 20.36
N LEU A 148 16.82 -4.18 20.76
CA LEU A 148 16.55 -4.50 22.16
C LEU A 148 17.64 -5.37 22.81
N ALA A 149 18.33 -6.21 22.04
CA ALA A 149 19.40 -7.04 22.52
C ALA A 149 20.70 -6.25 22.74
N VAL A 150 20.98 -5.25 21.90
CA VAL A 150 22.24 -4.50 21.88
C VAL A 150 22.18 -3.22 22.71
N VAL A 151 21.01 -2.56 22.78
CA VAL A 151 20.85 -1.22 23.38
C VAL A 151 20.00 -1.31 24.66
N PRO A 152 20.60 -1.55 25.86
CA PRO A 152 19.79 -1.77 27.07
C PRO A 152 19.14 -0.50 27.64
N ASP A 153 19.76 0.66 27.49
CA ASP A 153 19.36 1.95 28.10
C ASP A 153 18.79 2.93 27.07
N TRP A 154 17.86 2.46 26.24
CA TRP A 154 17.19 3.28 25.24
C TRP A 154 16.02 4.08 25.84
N GLN A 155 15.53 5.10 25.10
CA GLN A 155 14.43 5.99 25.50
C GLN A 155 13.28 5.92 24.50
N GLY A 156 12.08 6.35 24.93
CA GLY A 156 10.90 6.39 24.08
C GLY A 156 10.19 5.05 23.94
N ALA A 157 9.64 4.76 22.79
CA ALA A 157 8.88 3.54 22.54
C ALA A 157 9.10 3.00 21.12
N ILE A 158 9.00 1.67 20.99
CA ILE A 158 8.91 0.98 19.70
C ILE A 158 7.51 0.40 19.59
N GLU A 159 6.83 0.68 18.47
CA GLU A 159 5.59 0.03 18.09
C GLU A 159 5.75 -0.77 16.80
N ILE A 160 5.06 -1.91 16.74
CA ILE A 160 4.94 -2.75 15.54
C ILE A 160 3.47 -3.07 15.36
N SER A 161 2.93 -2.83 14.16
CA SER A 161 1.56 -3.25 13.82
C SER A 161 1.55 -4.24 12.66
N GLY A 162 0.61 -5.19 12.75
CA GLY A 162 0.16 -6.01 11.65
C GLY A 162 -1.27 -5.62 11.30
N THR A 163 -1.48 -4.99 10.15
CA THR A 163 -2.74 -4.35 9.77
C THR A 163 -3.43 -5.07 8.62
N ALA A 164 -4.76 -5.12 8.67
CA ALA A 164 -5.60 -5.75 7.67
C ALA A 164 -5.90 -4.82 6.49
N ASP A 165 -6.28 -5.42 5.35
CA ASP A 165 -6.96 -4.78 4.23
C ASP A 165 -6.16 -3.70 3.45
N GLU A 166 -4.84 -3.64 3.55
CA GLU A 166 -4.07 -2.67 2.75
C GLU A 166 -4.37 -2.85 1.26
N GLU A 167 -4.35 -4.07 0.77
CA GLU A 167 -4.58 -4.48 -0.63
C GLU A 167 -6.00 -4.16 -1.15
N SER A 168 -6.91 -3.86 -0.24
CA SER A 168 -8.28 -3.42 -0.56
C SER A 168 -8.62 -2.02 -0.02
N GLY A 169 -7.60 -1.22 0.32
CA GLY A 169 -7.73 0.19 0.68
C GLY A 169 -7.48 0.56 2.14
N GLY A 170 -7.18 -0.41 3.03
CA GLY A 170 -6.73 -0.18 4.41
C GLY A 170 -7.82 0.23 5.40
N PHE A 171 -9.11 0.09 5.05
CA PHE A 171 -10.21 0.57 5.91
C PHE A 171 -10.41 -0.28 7.17
N GLY A 172 -10.21 -1.59 7.09
CA GLY A 172 -10.23 -2.50 8.24
C GLY A 172 -8.91 -2.54 9.03
N GLY A 173 -7.86 -1.89 8.51
CA GLY A 173 -6.51 -1.81 9.08
C GLY A 173 -6.16 -0.43 9.59
N VAL A 174 -5.21 0.21 8.92
CA VAL A 174 -4.63 1.49 9.34
C VAL A 174 -5.66 2.60 9.47
N ALA A 175 -6.65 2.70 8.59
CA ALA A 175 -7.70 3.71 8.74
C ALA A 175 -8.45 3.57 10.06
N TYR A 176 -8.87 2.34 10.38
CA TYR A 176 -9.57 2.05 11.64
C TYR A 176 -8.69 2.36 12.86
N LEU A 177 -7.43 1.92 12.85
CA LEU A 177 -6.49 2.21 13.95
C LEU A 177 -6.26 3.71 14.12
N ALA A 178 -6.12 4.46 13.02
CA ALA A 178 -5.95 5.91 13.05
C ALA A 178 -7.19 6.62 13.62
N GLU A 179 -8.40 6.21 13.23
CA GLU A 179 -9.67 6.72 13.79
C GLU A 179 -9.80 6.43 15.30
N LYS A 180 -9.24 5.33 15.78
CA LYS A 180 -9.21 4.97 17.20
C LYS A 180 -8.07 5.66 17.97
N GLY A 181 -7.23 6.44 17.31
CA GLY A 181 -6.17 7.24 17.93
C GLY A 181 -4.89 6.48 18.24
N PHE A 182 -4.66 5.31 17.63
CA PHE A 182 -3.43 4.54 17.87
C PHE A 182 -2.16 5.30 17.43
N TYR A 183 -2.26 6.18 16.46
CA TYR A 183 -1.11 7.02 16.02
C TYR A 183 -0.91 8.31 16.81
N ALA A 184 -1.76 8.62 17.81
CA ALA A 184 -1.71 9.90 18.54
C ALA A 184 -0.44 10.09 19.39
N LYS A 185 0.29 9.03 19.67
CA LYS A 185 1.56 9.05 20.44
C LYS A 185 2.74 8.51 19.64
N VAL A 186 2.63 8.50 18.32
CA VAL A 186 3.67 8.08 17.39
C VAL A 186 4.33 9.33 16.81
N ASP A 187 5.65 9.35 16.78
CA ASP A 187 6.44 10.45 16.23
C ASP A 187 6.99 10.14 14.84
N HIS A 188 7.36 8.90 14.59
CA HIS A 188 7.97 8.42 13.34
C HIS A 188 7.33 7.13 12.88
N VAL A 189 7.00 7.03 11.59
CA VAL A 189 6.50 5.78 10.98
C VAL A 189 7.40 5.33 9.84
N ILE A 190 7.75 4.06 9.85
CA ILE A 190 8.38 3.37 8.73
C ILE A 190 7.43 2.25 8.30
N ILE A 191 7.07 2.24 7.02
CA ILE A 191 6.25 1.19 6.41
C ILE A 191 7.19 0.31 5.59
N PRO A 192 7.45 -0.97 5.98
CA PRO A 192 8.45 -1.82 5.31
C PRO A 192 8.01 -2.39 3.96
N GLU A 193 7.52 -1.53 3.06
CA GLU A 193 7.07 -1.84 1.69
C GLU A 193 8.22 -2.19 0.74
N PRO A 194 7.99 -2.98 -0.32
CA PRO A 194 9.02 -3.46 -1.25
C PRO A 194 9.48 -2.39 -2.24
N LEU A 195 10.40 -1.54 -1.84
CA LEU A 195 10.85 -0.40 -2.63
C LEU A 195 12.33 -0.41 -3.01
N ASN A 196 13.00 -1.55 -2.90
CA ASN A 196 14.45 -1.74 -2.93
C ASN A 196 15.15 -1.10 -1.71
N VAL A 197 16.13 -1.80 -1.18
CA VAL A 197 16.86 -1.40 0.04
C VAL A 197 17.64 -0.09 -0.04
N ASP A 198 17.85 0.43 -1.26
CA ASP A 198 18.55 1.69 -1.53
C ASP A 198 17.61 2.85 -1.89
N ARG A 199 16.32 2.72 -1.58
CA ARG A 199 15.31 3.76 -1.87
C ARG A 199 14.51 4.10 -0.63
N ILE A 200 14.10 5.36 -0.55
CA ILE A 200 13.14 5.85 0.44
C ILE A 200 11.93 6.37 -0.33
N CYS A 201 10.75 5.80 -0.09
CA CYS A 201 9.53 6.29 -0.69
C CYS A 201 8.90 7.35 0.21
N LEU A 202 8.80 8.55 -0.32
CA LEU A 202 8.32 9.71 0.40
C LEU A 202 6.79 9.83 0.39
N GLY A 203 6.11 9.14 -0.52
CA GLY A 203 4.68 9.29 -0.68
C GLY A 203 4.13 8.58 -1.92
N HIS A 204 2.90 8.93 -2.29
CA HIS A 204 2.20 8.35 -3.42
C HIS A 204 1.29 9.36 -4.12
N ARG A 205 0.91 9.05 -5.36
CA ARG A 205 -0.07 9.83 -6.12
C ARG A 205 -1.48 9.67 -5.55
N GLY A 206 -2.38 10.56 -5.97
CA GLY A 206 -3.80 10.45 -5.70
C GLY A 206 -4.50 9.45 -6.63
N VAL A 207 -5.64 8.93 -6.17
CA VAL A 207 -6.51 8.01 -6.91
C VAL A 207 -7.95 8.46 -6.80
N TRP A 208 -8.65 8.45 -7.93
CA TRP A 208 -10.09 8.61 -7.96
C TRP A 208 -10.70 7.62 -8.96
N TRP A 209 -11.51 6.70 -8.46
CA TRP A 209 -12.29 5.78 -9.28
C TRP A 209 -13.74 6.21 -9.31
N ALA A 210 -14.30 6.25 -10.49
CA ALA A 210 -15.70 6.54 -10.68
C ALA A 210 -16.31 5.65 -11.77
N GLU A 211 -17.58 5.35 -11.59
CA GLU A 211 -18.43 4.77 -12.62
C GLU A 211 -19.22 5.91 -13.30
N ILE A 212 -19.16 5.95 -14.61
CA ILE A 212 -19.95 6.83 -15.47
C ILE A 212 -20.99 5.96 -16.15
N GLU A 213 -22.26 6.30 -16.03
CA GLU A 213 -23.36 5.65 -16.72
C GLU A 213 -23.99 6.63 -17.71
N THR A 214 -24.19 6.19 -18.95
CA THR A 214 -24.99 6.93 -19.93
C THR A 214 -26.34 6.25 -20.07
N HIS A 215 -27.40 7.06 -20.15
CA HIS A 215 -28.76 6.62 -20.23
C HIS A 215 -29.27 6.75 -21.67
N GLY A 216 -30.23 5.91 -22.02
CA GLY A 216 -30.90 5.90 -23.31
C GLY A 216 -32.34 5.46 -23.18
N GLU A 217 -32.99 5.16 -24.31
CA GLU A 217 -34.33 4.67 -24.37
C GLU A 217 -34.41 3.39 -25.21
N ILE A 218 -34.97 2.34 -24.61
CA ILE A 218 -35.11 1.03 -25.27
C ILE A 218 -36.10 1.10 -26.43
N ALA A 219 -35.78 0.46 -27.53
CA ALA A 219 -36.65 0.28 -28.68
C ALA A 219 -36.32 -0.99 -29.44
N HIS A 220 -37.14 -1.39 -30.37
CA HIS A 220 -36.87 -2.52 -31.24
C HIS A 220 -35.67 -2.24 -32.14
N GLY A 221 -34.71 -3.16 -32.21
CA GLY A 221 -33.42 -2.98 -32.90
C GLY A 221 -33.56 -2.68 -34.41
N SER A 222 -34.64 -3.10 -35.07
CA SER A 222 -34.92 -2.74 -36.46
C SER A 222 -35.52 -1.31 -36.62
N MET A 223 -35.90 -0.66 -35.55
CA MET A 223 -36.46 0.70 -35.52
C MET A 223 -35.72 1.60 -34.52
N PRO A 224 -34.36 1.76 -34.65
CA PRO A 224 -33.55 2.48 -33.67
C PRO A 224 -33.92 3.97 -33.57
N PHE A 225 -34.65 4.52 -34.54
CA PHE A 225 -35.15 5.89 -34.54
C PHE A 225 -36.30 6.12 -33.54
N LEU A 226 -36.87 5.05 -32.94
CA LEU A 226 -37.87 5.13 -31.87
C LEU A 226 -37.27 5.04 -30.47
N GLY A 227 -35.98 4.82 -30.36
CA GLY A 227 -35.26 4.77 -29.10
C GLY A 227 -34.07 5.70 -29.08
N ASP A 228 -33.30 5.66 -27.98
CA ASP A 228 -32.02 6.36 -27.85
C ASP A 228 -30.96 5.42 -27.34
N CYS A 229 -29.81 5.38 -28.00
CA CYS A 229 -28.79 4.36 -27.74
C CYS A 229 -27.73 4.84 -26.74
N ALA A 230 -27.79 4.34 -25.52
CA ALA A 230 -26.80 4.65 -24.47
C ALA A 230 -25.36 4.30 -24.88
N VAL A 231 -25.15 3.22 -25.64
CA VAL A 231 -23.81 2.86 -26.13
C VAL A 231 -23.25 3.92 -27.10
N ARG A 232 -24.10 4.52 -27.94
CA ARG A 232 -23.68 5.63 -28.80
C ARG A 232 -23.42 6.90 -28.00
N HIS A 233 -24.11 7.10 -26.88
CA HIS A 233 -23.83 8.18 -25.94
C HIS A 233 -22.46 7.99 -25.30
N MET A 234 -22.15 6.80 -24.83
CA MET A 234 -20.82 6.46 -24.25
C MET A 234 -19.70 6.62 -25.30
N GLY A 235 -19.96 6.25 -26.56
CA GLY A 235 -19.03 6.50 -27.66
C GLY A 235 -18.70 7.98 -27.86
N ALA A 236 -19.70 8.88 -27.69
CA ALA A 236 -19.46 10.32 -27.74
C ALA A 236 -18.65 10.83 -26.52
N VAL A 237 -18.85 10.25 -25.33
CA VAL A 237 -18.01 10.55 -24.14
C VAL A 237 -16.57 10.16 -24.39
N LEU A 238 -16.31 8.94 -24.91
CA LEU A 238 -14.97 8.48 -25.24
C LEU A 238 -14.29 9.40 -26.26
N HIS A 239 -15.02 9.78 -27.31
CA HIS A 239 -14.49 10.71 -28.32
C HIS A 239 -14.10 12.06 -27.69
N GLU A 240 -14.95 12.63 -26.85
CA GLU A 240 -14.66 13.89 -26.18
C GLU A 240 -13.46 13.77 -25.22
N MET A 241 -13.31 12.61 -24.53
CA MET A 241 -12.12 12.35 -23.70
C MET A 241 -10.84 12.30 -24.53
N GLU A 242 -10.85 11.66 -25.70
CA GLU A 242 -9.69 11.59 -26.60
C GLU A 242 -9.30 12.96 -27.14
N GLU A 243 -10.29 13.79 -27.51
CA GLU A 243 -10.02 15.09 -28.11
C GLU A 243 -9.59 16.16 -27.09
N THR A 244 -10.06 16.07 -25.84
CA THR A 244 -9.87 17.16 -24.87
C THR A 244 -9.20 16.76 -23.59
N LEU A 245 -9.61 15.65 -22.98
CA LEU A 245 -9.14 15.28 -21.63
C LEU A 245 -7.75 14.65 -21.65
N PHE A 246 -7.52 13.62 -22.47
CA PHE A 246 -6.21 12.94 -22.48
C PHE A 246 -5.06 13.88 -22.87
N PRO A 247 -5.19 14.79 -23.87
CA PRO A 247 -4.16 15.78 -24.13
C PRO A 247 -3.90 16.73 -22.96
N ALA A 248 -4.97 17.16 -22.26
CA ALA A 248 -4.84 18.01 -21.09
C ALA A 248 -4.11 17.29 -19.94
N LEU A 249 -4.44 16.02 -19.66
CA LEU A 249 -3.77 15.22 -18.66
C LEU A 249 -2.28 15.01 -18.99
N ALA A 250 -1.95 14.71 -20.24
CA ALA A 250 -0.58 14.52 -20.69
C ALA A 250 0.31 15.76 -20.50
N SER A 251 -0.29 16.96 -20.43
CA SER A 251 0.44 18.20 -20.18
C SER A 251 0.73 18.45 -18.68
N LYS A 252 0.02 17.78 -17.76
CA LYS A 252 0.22 17.91 -16.33
C LYS A 252 1.36 17.04 -15.86
N ARG A 253 2.38 17.65 -15.27
CA ARG A 253 3.55 16.95 -14.74
C ARG A 253 3.86 17.42 -13.32
N THR A 254 4.49 16.54 -12.56
CA THR A 254 4.93 16.82 -11.18
C THR A 254 6.44 16.79 -11.08
N ASP A 255 6.98 17.58 -10.14
CA ASP A 255 8.37 17.49 -9.69
C ASP A 255 8.59 16.43 -8.59
N MET A 256 7.53 15.79 -8.10
CA MET A 256 7.66 14.62 -7.21
C MET A 256 8.54 13.56 -7.88
N PRO A 257 9.43 12.88 -7.15
CA PRO A 257 10.30 11.83 -7.70
C PRO A 257 9.54 10.52 -7.97
N VAL A 258 8.42 10.58 -8.68
CA VAL A 258 7.60 9.40 -9.01
C VAL A 258 8.35 8.46 -9.94
N VAL A 259 8.31 7.18 -9.66
CA VAL A 259 8.89 6.14 -10.50
C VAL A 259 7.80 5.14 -10.92
N PRO A 260 7.82 4.65 -12.17
CA PRO A 260 8.69 5.06 -13.29
C PRO A 260 8.39 6.48 -13.82
N ASP A 261 9.26 7.05 -14.64
CA ASP A 261 9.15 8.46 -15.09
C ASP A 261 7.83 8.79 -15.79
N GLY A 262 7.24 7.83 -16.51
CA GLY A 262 5.90 7.99 -17.12
C GLY A 262 4.80 8.27 -16.10
N ALA A 263 4.99 7.89 -14.83
CA ALA A 263 4.03 8.15 -13.76
C ALA A 263 4.13 9.58 -13.17
N LYS A 264 5.07 10.41 -13.66
CA LYS A 264 5.11 11.86 -13.35
C LYS A 264 4.03 12.66 -14.06
N GLN A 265 3.24 12.03 -14.91
CA GLN A 265 2.09 12.64 -15.56
C GLN A 265 0.79 12.21 -14.88
N SER A 266 -0.21 13.08 -14.95
CA SER A 266 -1.58 12.71 -14.64
C SER A 266 -2.10 11.71 -15.65
N THR A 267 -2.80 10.69 -15.18
CA THR A 267 -3.30 9.63 -16.05
C THR A 267 -4.76 9.27 -15.74
N LEU A 268 -5.45 8.80 -16.77
CA LEU A 268 -6.75 8.16 -16.64
C LEU A 268 -6.72 6.85 -17.41
N ASN A 269 -7.08 5.76 -16.74
CA ASN A 269 -7.31 4.46 -17.36
C ASN A 269 -8.80 4.14 -17.35
N ILE A 270 -9.26 3.49 -18.41
CA ILE A 270 -10.62 2.94 -18.48
C ILE A 270 -10.51 1.47 -18.07
N ASN A 271 -10.95 1.17 -16.84
CA ASN A 271 -10.83 -0.17 -16.27
C ASN A 271 -11.84 -1.16 -16.88
N SER A 272 -13.03 -0.67 -17.23
CA SER A 272 -14.05 -1.48 -17.88
C SER A 272 -15.05 -0.60 -18.65
N LEU A 273 -15.63 -1.20 -19.68
CA LEU A 273 -16.71 -0.61 -20.45
C LEU A 273 -17.73 -1.71 -20.78
N HIS A 274 -18.97 -1.53 -20.35
CA HIS A 274 -20.09 -2.44 -20.59
C HIS A 274 -21.27 -1.65 -21.12
N GLY A 275 -21.93 -2.16 -22.17
CA GLY A 275 -23.10 -1.50 -22.74
C GLY A 275 -24.00 -2.45 -23.48
N GLY A 276 -25.30 -2.20 -23.42
CA GLY A 276 -26.30 -3.07 -24.00
C GLY A 276 -26.64 -4.26 -23.13
N GLN A 277 -26.91 -5.39 -23.74
CA GLN A 277 -27.29 -6.61 -23.03
C GLN A 277 -26.08 -7.25 -22.36
N ALA A 278 -26.33 -7.95 -21.22
CA ALA A 278 -25.36 -8.77 -20.58
C ALA A 278 -24.82 -9.85 -21.55
N GLU A 279 -23.56 -10.24 -21.39
CA GLU A 279 -22.99 -11.36 -22.14
C GLU A 279 -23.88 -12.60 -22.01
N ILE A 280 -24.16 -13.25 -23.14
CA ILE A 280 -24.88 -14.51 -23.15
C ILE A 280 -23.88 -15.58 -22.77
N PRO A 281 -24.16 -16.43 -21.75
CA PRO A 281 -23.28 -17.54 -21.40
C PRO A 281 -22.96 -18.41 -22.61
N ALA A 282 -21.74 -18.92 -22.75
CA ALA A 282 -21.29 -19.73 -23.88
C ALA A 282 -22.15 -20.98 -24.13
N GLU A 283 -22.84 -21.47 -23.11
CA GLU A 283 -23.77 -22.59 -23.17
C GLU A 283 -25.17 -22.20 -23.68
N SER A 284 -25.43 -20.89 -23.82
CA SER A 284 -26.73 -20.39 -24.31
C SER A 284 -26.85 -20.58 -25.81
N THR A 285 -27.99 -21.12 -26.25
CA THR A 285 -28.27 -21.37 -27.67
C THR A 285 -29.04 -20.23 -28.35
N GLY A 286 -29.28 -19.12 -27.61
CA GLY A 286 -30.08 -18.00 -28.09
C GLY A 286 -29.25 -16.87 -28.72
N LEU A 287 -29.84 -16.11 -29.62
CA LEU A 287 -29.32 -14.82 -30.08
C LEU A 287 -29.68 -13.72 -29.06
N PRO A 288 -28.80 -12.67 -28.93
CA PRO A 288 -29.16 -11.49 -28.14
C PRO A 288 -30.49 -10.87 -28.58
N SER A 289 -31.24 -10.29 -27.66
CA SER A 289 -32.47 -9.58 -28.03
C SER A 289 -32.15 -8.37 -28.94
N PRO A 290 -32.87 -8.18 -30.06
CA PRO A 290 -32.59 -7.08 -30.97
C PRO A 290 -33.23 -5.78 -30.44
N VAL A 291 -32.60 -5.18 -29.41
CA VAL A 291 -33.09 -3.94 -28.79
C VAL A 291 -32.03 -2.83 -28.87
N VAL A 292 -32.50 -1.58 -28.85
CA VAL A 292 -31.67 -0.40 -28.66
C VAL A 292 -31.23 -0.38 -27.19
N PRO A 293 -29.92 -0.32 -26.87
CA PRO A 293 -29.42 -0.27 -25.48
C PRO A 293 -29.84 1.02 -24.76
N ASP A 294 -30.39 0.87 -23.57
CA ASP A 294 -30.82 1.97 -22.70
C ASP A 294 -29.83 2.32 -21.58
N SER A 295 -28.75 1.54 -21.43
CA SER A 295 -27.68 1.80 -20.47
C SER A 295 -26.31 1.39 -21.02
N ALA A 296 -25.27 2.18 -20.70
CA ALA A 296 -23.87 1.81 -20.84
C ALA A 296 -23.07 2.39 -19.67
N ARG A 297 -22.11 1.60 -19.16
CA ARG A 297 -21.30 1.93 -17.97
C ARG A 297 -19.83 1.83 -18.26
N MET A 298 -19.07 2.78 -17.74
CA MET A 298 -17.61 2.84 -17.83
C MET A 298 -17.04 3.11 -16.45
N VAL A 299 -16.06 2.31 -16.04
CA VAL A 299 -15.29 2.55 -14.82
C VAL A 299 -13.96 3.16 -15.18
N ILE A 300 -13.67 4.30 -14.60
CA ILE A 300 -12.41 5.04 -14.78
C ILE A 300 -11.53 4.96 -13.53
N ASP A 301 -10.21 4.91 -13.73
CA ASP A 301 -9.15 5.05 -12.73
C ASP A 301 -8.32 6.29 -13.06
N ARG A 302 -8.59 7.40 -12.38
CA ARG A 302 -7.88 8.66 -12.50
C ARG A 302 -6.76 8.72 -11.46
N ARG A 303 -5.49 8.76 -11.92
CA ARG A 303 -4.33 8.98 -11.06
C ARG A 303 -3.91 10.42 -11.18
N PHE A 304 -3.87 11.15 -10.06
CA PHE A 304 -3.62 12.58 -10.03
C PHE A 304 -2.42 12.95 -9.14
N LEU A 305 -1.87 14.11 -9.39
CA LEU A 305 -0.62 14.60 -8.81
C LEU A 305 -0.88 15.34 -7.50
N ILE A 306 0.16 15.59 -6.71
CA ILE A 306 0.03 16.29 -5.44
C ILE A 306 -0.38 17.76 -5.64
N GLU A 307 -0.07 18.32 -6.80
CA GLU A 307 -0.41 19.69 -7.18
C GLU A 307 -1.87 19.83 -7.67
N GLU A 308 -2.59 18.72 -7.87
CA GLU A 308 -3.98 18.74 -8.34
C GLU A 308 -4.96 18.68 -7.17
N ASP A 309 -5.97 19.53 -7.22
CA ASP A 309 -7.10 19.48 -6.30
C ASP A 309 -8.14 18.44 -6.73
N ILE A 310 -8.68 17.68 -5.80
CA ILE A 310 -9.65 16.61 -6.10
C ILE A 310 -10.96 17.14 -6.69
N ASP A 311 -11.42 18.31 -6.29
CA ASP A 311 -12.65 18.90 -6.82
C ASP A 311 -12.44 19.33 -8.27
N GLU A 312 -11.24 19.83 -8.63
CA GLU A 312 -10.85 20.12 -10.02
C GLU A 312 -10.74 18.85 -10.85
N VAL A 313 -10.11 17.79 -10.30
CA VAL A 313 -10.02 16.46 -10.94
C VAL A 313 -11.41 15.89 -11.28
N GLN A 314 -12.37 16.04 -10.37
CA GLN A 314 -13.74 15.63 -10.60
C GLN A 314 -14.46 16.54 -11.61
N ALA A 315 -14.18 17.85 -11.58
CA ALA A 315 -14.75 18.81 -12.51
C ALA A 315 -14.32 18.52 -13.95
N GLU A 316 -13.07 18.14 -14.20
CA GLU A 316 -12.57 17.75 -15.53
C GLU A 316 -13.46 16.70 -16.21
N ILE A 317 -13.87 15.69 -15.44
CA ILE A 317 -14.74 14.61 -15.95
C ILE A 317 -16.16 15.13 -16.18
N ARG A 318 -16.70 15.94 -15.25
CA ARG A 318 -18.01 16.56 -15.44
C ARG A 318 -18.05 17.46 -16.66
N ASP A 319 -16.98 18.22 -16.91
CA ASP A 319 -16.88 19.12 -18.05
C ASP A 319 -16.91 18.37 -19.40
N VAL A 320 -16.26 17.20 -19.46
CA VAL A 320 -16.38 16.30 -20.63
C VAL A 320 -17.85 15.93 -20.86
N LEU A 321 -18.54 15.47 -19.82
CA LEU A 321 -19.93 15.02 -19.90
C LEU A 321 -20.88 16.17 -20.24
N GLU A 322 -20.69 17.36 -19.67
CA GLU A 322 -21.48 18.53 -19.96
C GLU A 322 -21.25 19.04 -21.40
N ARG A 323 -20.04 18.98 -21.95
CA ARG A 323 -19.79 19.30 -23.36
C ARG A 323 -20.52 18.34 -24.30
N VAL A 324 -20.50 17.03 -24.01
CA VAL A 324 -21.25 16.04 -24.76
C VAL A 324 -22.76 16.34 -24.68
N LYS A 325 -23.27 16.68 -23.49
CA LYS A 325 -24.67 17.02 -23.25
C LYS A 325 -25.13 18.26 -24.04
N ALA A 326 -24.29 19.27 -24.09
CA ALA A 326 -24.56 20.49 -24.86
C ALA A 326 -24.62 20.24 -26.39
N GLY A 327 -23.83 19.28 -26.89
CA GLY A 327 -23.74 18.97 -28.32
C GLY A 327 -24.63 17.83 -28.81
N ARG A 328 -25.28 17.08 -27.88
CA ARG A 328 -25.99 15.84 -28.23
C ARG A 328 -27.37 15.76 -27.60
N ALA A 329 -28.40 15.80 -28.45
CA ALA A 329 -29.79 15.65 -28.02
C ALA A 329 -30.03 14.28 -27.36
N GLY A 330 -30.84 14.24 -26.30
CA GLY A 330 -31.18 13.02 -25.55
C GLY A 330 -30.09 12.50 -24.61
N PHE A 331 -28.90 13.10 -24.64
CA PHE A 331 -27.81 12.66 -23.76
C PHE A 331 -28.13 12.96 -22.30
N ASP A 332 -28.08 11.90 -21.48
CA ASP A 332 -28.15 11.96 -20.03
C ASP A 332 -27.14 11.00 -19.39
N TYR A 333 -26.69 11.31 -18.18
CA TYR A 333 -25.66 10.56 -17.51
C TYR A 333 -25.75 10.59 -15.99
N GLY A 334 -25.14 9.59 -15.34
CA GLY A 334 -24.84 9.55 -13.92
C GLY A 334 -23.34 9.37 -13.66
N ILE A 335 -22.85 9.90 -12.54
CA ILE A 335 -21.50 9.62 -12.02
C ILE A 335 -21.65 9.11 -10.60
N ARG A 336 -20.95 8.00 -10.30
CA ARG A 336 -20.87 7.43 -8.96
C ARG A 336 -19.41 7.27 -8.57
N GLU A 337 -18.97 7.96 -7.51
CA GLU A 337 -17.65 7.75 -6.92
C GLU A 337 -17.57 6.33 -6.33
N MET A 338 -16.50 5.62 -6.63
CA MET A 338 -16.24 4.28 -6.14
C MET A 338 -15.12 4.27 -5.10
N HIS A 339 -14.06 5.04 -5.35
CA HIS A 339 -12.88 5.10 -4.47
C HIS A 339 -12.16 6.43 -4.62
N ARG A 340 -11.63 6.93 -3.50
CA ARG A 340 -10.86 8.17 -3.47
C ARG A 340 -9.72 8.11 -2.47
N VAL A 341 -8.52 8.44 -2.92
CA VAL A 341 -7.33 8.63 -2.08
C VAL A 341 -6.64 9.91 -2.50
N LEU A 342 -6.38 10.80 -1.56
CA LEU A 342 -5.62 12.02 -1.80
C LEU A 342 -4.11 11.70 -1.84
N PRO A 343 -3.32 12.41 -2.65
CA PRO A 343 -1.87 12.22 -2.70
C PRO A 343 -1.24 12.68 -1.37
N THR A 344 -0.10 12.10 -1.05
CA THR A 344 0.70 12.51 0.10
C THR A 344 2.18 12.46 -0.23
N MET A 345 2.97 13.32 0.42
CA MET A 345 4.42 13.30 0.36
C MET A 345 5.01 13.86 1.67
N THR A 346 5.98 13.15 2.21
CA THR A 346 6.79 13.58 3.35
C THR A 346 7.97 14.41 2.85
N ASP A 347 8.29 15.49 3.55
CA ASP A 347 9.42 16.36 3.20
C ASP A 347 10.75 15.60 3.36
N ARG A 348 11.72 15.92 2.49
CA ARG A 348 13.04 15.24 2.49
C ARG A 348 13.87 15.49 3.76
N ASP A 349 13.63 16.59 4.43
CA ASP A 349 14.27 17.00 5.69
C ASP A 349 13.47 16.58 6.93
N ALA A 350 12.37 15.84 6.76
CA ALA A 350 11.67 15.25 7.88
C ALA A 350 12.58 14.29 8.67
N PRO A 351 12.46 14.25 10.02
CA PRO A 351 13.35 13.44 10.86
C PRO A 351 13.44 11.98 10.46
N VAL A 352 12.33 11.32 10.11
CA VAL A 352 12.36 9.91 9.67
C VAL A 352 13.13 9.74 8.36
N VAL A 353 13.02 10.70 7.41
CA VAL A 353 13.72 10.64 6.12
C VAL A 353 15.23 10.78 6.32
N THR A 354 15.66 11.78 7.08
CA THR A 354 17.08 12.02 7.36
C THR A 354 17.70 10.87 8.12
N THR A 355 16.98 10.30 9.08
CA THR A 355 17.41 9.13 9.85
C THR A 355 17.61 7.89 8.98
N VAL A 356 16.60 7.53 8.17
CA VAL A 356 16.70 6.38 7.27
C VAL A 356 17.77 6.61 6.20
N THR A 357 17.92 7.84 5.71
CA THR A 357 19.00 8.21 4.77
C THR A 357 20.37 7.90 5.33
N GLU A 358 20.65 8.33 6.57
CA GLU A 358 21.94 8.10 7.20
C GLU A 358 22.17 6.60 7.48
N ALA A 359 21.14 5.89 7.92
CA ALA A 359 21.21 4.45 8.13
C ALA A 359 21.50 3.68 6.83
N ILE A 360 20.92 4.10 5.69
CA ILE A 360 21.23 3.53 4.37
C ILE A 360 22.70 3.79 3.99
N ARG A 361 23.20 5.01 4.20
CA ARG A 361 24.61 5.33 3.93
C ARG A 361 25.55 4.44 4.72
N GLN A 362 25.27 4.23 5.99
CA GLN A 362 26.07 3.39 6.88
C GLN A 362 26.02 1.92 6.48
N THR A 363 24.85 1.40 6.12
CA THR A 363 24.68 -0.02 5.77
C THR A 363 25.17 -0.34 4.36
N LEU A 364 24.82 0.49 3.38
CA LEU A 364 25.05 0.21 1.95
C LEU A 364 26.24 0.98 1.35
N GLY A 365 26.81 1.96 2.07
CA GLY A 365 27.93 2.77 1.58
C GLY A 365 27.56 3.71 0.43
N LYS A 366 26.29 4.04 0.22
CA LYS A 366 25.80 4.91 -0.86
C LYS A 366 24.59 5.74 -0.43
N ASP A 367 24.36 6.85 -1.13
CA ASP A 367 23.16 7.65 -0.94
C ASP A 367 21.89 6.92 -1.42
N PRO A 368 20.77 7.04 -0.70
CA PRO A 368 19.51 6.49 -1.18
C PRO A 368 18.95 7.32 -2.34
N ALA A 369 18.16 6.65 -3.19
CA ALA A 369 17.28 7.33 -4.12
C ALA A 369 15.95 7.65 -3.41
N TYR A 370 15.53 8.93 -3.48
CA TYR A 370 14.19 9.31 -3.04
C TYR A 370 13.19 9.06 -4.16
N VAL A 371 12.11 8.35 -3.85
CA VAL A 371 11.08 7.98 -4.82
C VAL A 371 9.68 8.30 -4.28
N VAL A 372 8.71 8.31 -5.17
CA VAL A 372 7.29 8.38 -4.85
C VAL A 372 6.59 7.25 -5.58
N SER A 373 5.70 6.54 -4.91
CA SER A 373 4.96 5.42 -5.49
C SER A 373 3.92 5.91 -6.51
N PRO A 374 3.79 5.23 -7.65
CA PRO A 374 2.69 5.48 -8.59
C PRO A 374 1.35 4.93 -8.06
N GLY A 375 1.39 3.93 -7.19
CA GLY A 375 0.26 3.37 -6.45
C GLY A 375 0.03 4.08 -5.12
N THR A 376 -0.86 3.54 -4.29
CA THR A 376 -1.14 4.05 -2.93
C THR A 376 -0.83 2.97 -1.91
N TYR A 377 -0.45 3.35 -0.70
CA TYR A 377 -0.22 2.47 0.43
C TYR A 377 -0.65 3.15 1.74
N ASP A 378 -0.48 2.51 2.86
CA ASP A 378 -1.05 2.90 4.17
C ASP A 378 -0.72 4.32 4.66
N GLN A 379 0.33 4.97 4.13
CA GLN A 379 0.64 6.37 4.44
C GLN A 379 -0.56 7.31 4.24
N LYS A 380 -1.45 7.01 3.28
CA LYS A 380 -2.69 7.76 3.03
C LYS A 380 -3.52 7.99 4.29
N HIS A 381 -3.66 6.96 5.12
CA HIS A 381 -4.46 7.02 6.34
C HIS A 381 -3.67 7.59 7.54
N ILE A 382 -2.38 7.27 7.63
CA ILE A 382 -1.48 7.80 8.65
C ILE A 382 -1.41 9.33 8.54
N ASP A 383 -1.24 9.87 7.33
CA ASP A 383 -1.25 11.33 7.09
C ASP A 383 -2.64 11.94 7.31
N ARG A 384 -3.69 11.38 6.69
CA ARG A 384 -4.98 12.05 6.61
C ARG A 384 -5.85 11.88 7.85
N ILE A 385 -5.86 10.70 8.45
CA ILE A 385 -6.64 10.38 9.66
C ILE A 385 -5.76 10.54 10.89
N GLY A 386 -4.60 9.88 10.90
CA GLY A 386 -3.63 9.92 12.00
C GLY A 386 -2.96 11.28 12.20
N LYS A 387 -3.02 12.19 11.19
CA LYS A 387 -2.41 13.53 11.21
C LYS A 387 -0.88 13.50 11.40
N LEU A 388 -0.24 12.42 11.01
CA LEU A 388 1.18 12.21 11.16
C LEU A 388 1.87 12.20 9.79
N LYS A 389 2.63 13.28 9.52
CA LYS A 389 3.37 13.44 8.25
C LYS A 389 4.78 12.85 8.26
N ASN A 390 5.33 12.58 9.43
CA ASN A 390 6.67 12.00 9.58
C ASN A 390 6.61 10.47 9.37
N CYS A 391 6.35 10.08 8.11
CA CYS A 391 6.08 8.72 7.67
C CYS A 391 6.73 8.47 6.31
N VAL A 392 7.44 7.36 6.16
CA VAL A 392 8.05 6.91 4.89
C VAL A 392 7.79 5.43 4.67
N ALA A 393 7.85 4.99 3.41
CA ALA A 393 8.00 3.58 3.14
C ALA A 393 9.48 3.26 2.84
N TYR A 394 9.96 2.20 3.48
CA TYR A 394 11.30 1.67 3.34
C TYR A 394 11.33 0.19 3.74
N GLY A 395 11.64 -0.70 2.82
CA GLY A 395 11.71 -2.14 3.09
C GLY A 395 12.43 -2.92 1.99
N PRO A 396 12.61 -4.24 2.22
CA PRO A 396 13.24 -5.13 1.26
C PRO A 396 12.29 -5.47 0.10
N GLY A 397 12.86 -6.03 -0.95
CA GLY A 397 12.09 -6.50 -2.10
C GLY A 397 11.99 -5.50 -3.23
N ILE A 398 11.40 -5.94 -4.31
CA ILE A 398 11.31 -5.21 -5.59
C ILE A 398 9.84 -5.10 -5.96
N LEU A 399 9.29 -3.89 -5.97
CA LEU A 399 7.87 -3.65 -6.23
C LEU A 399 7.37 -4.30 -7.54
N ASP A 400 8.22 -4.40 -8.56
CA ASP A 400 7.86 -5.04 -9.83
C ASP A 400 7.58 -6.55 -9.71
N LEU A 401 7.93 -7.19 -8.59
CA LEU A 401 7.65 -8.60 -8.29
C LEU A 401 6.32 -8.77 -7.54
N ALA A 402 5.85 -7.73 -6.89
CA ALA A 402 4.57 -7.76 -6.17
C ALA A 402 3.42 -8.17 -7.10
N HIS A 403 2.48 -8.96 -6.57
CA HIS A 403 1.29 -9.47 -7.25
C HIS A 403 1.55 -10.42 -8.44
N LYS A 404 2.82 -10.74 -8.76
CA LYS A 404 3.17 -11.68 -9.82
C LYS A 404 3.31 -13.12 -9.29
N PRO A 405 3.18 -14.14 -10.16
CA PRO A 405 3.59 -15.49 -9.80
C PRO A 405 5.11 -15.55 -9.54
N ASP A 406 5.51 -16.52 -8.72
CA ASP A 406 6.89 -16.70 -8.27
C ASP A 406 7.49 -15.44 -7.59
N GLU A 407 6.63 -14.71 -6.89
CA GLU A 407 7.02 -13.61 -6.01
C GLU A 407 8.05 -14.08 -5.00
N TYR A 408 9.10 -13.27 -4.77
CA TYR A 408 10.15 -13.58 -3.80
C TYR A 408 10.72 -12.32 -3.16
N VAL A 409 11.39 -12.50 -2.03
CA VAL A 409 12.25 -11.50 -1.40
C VAL A 409 13.67 -12.04 -1.26
N GLY A 410 14.68 -11.20 -1.53
CA GLY A 410 16.09 -11.54 -1.33
C GLY A 410 16.45 -11.59 0.16
N VAL A 411 17.15 -12.64 0.60
CA VAL A 411 17.60 -12.76 2.00
C VAL A 411 18.56 -11.63 2.37
N ASP A 412 19.50 -11.30 1.50
CA ASP A 412 20.46 -10.22 1.74
C ASP A 412 19.76 -8.85 1.80
N ASP A 413 18.72 -8.64 0.99
CA ASP A 413 17.91 -7.42 1.04
C ASP A 413 17.13 -7.32 2.37
N MET A 414 16.56 -8.43 2.86
CA MET A 414 15.91 -8.47 4.17
C MET A 414 16.86 -8.14 5.30
N VAL A 415 18.07 -8.71 5.30
CA VAL A 415 19.10 -8.44 6.29
C VAL A 415 19.54 -6.97 6.24
N ALA A 416 19.86 -6.47 5.06
CA ALA A 416 20.24 -5.06 4.87
C ALA A 416 19.13 -4.10 5.34
N SER A 417 17.87 -4.40 5.00
CA SER A 417 16.74 -3.60 5.44
C SER A 417 16.55 -3.63 6.95
N ALA A 418 16.71 -4.81 7.59
CA ALA A 418 16.66 -4.93 9.04
C ALA A 418 17.80 -4.14 9.72
N GLN A 419 19.02 -4.14 9.16
CA GLN A 419 20.14 -3.33 9.65
C GLN A 419 19.83 -1.82 9.57
N VAL A 420 19.29 -1.33 8.44
CA VAL A 420 18.88 0.07 8.29
C VAL A 420 17.80 0.44 9.29
N MET A 421 16.79 -0.40 9.49
CA MET A 421 15.73 -0.15 10.48
C MET A 421 16.26 -0.17 11.92
N ALA A 422 17.19 -1.09 12.26
CA ALA A 422 17.82 -1.14 13.59
C ALA A 422 18.69 0.10 13.85
N LEU A 423 19.46 0.56 12.86
CA LEU A 423 20.23 1.79 12.95
C LEU A 423 19.33 3.04 13.05
N SER A 424 18.19 3.03 12.40
CA SER A 424 17.19 4.09 12.53
C SER A 424 16.63 4.15 13.96
N LEU A 425 16.35 3.00 14.58
CA LEU A 425 15.97 2.94 15.99
C LEU A 425 17.10 3.47 16.91
N LEU A 426 18.35 3.11 16.63
CA LEU A 426 19.49 3.61 17.43
C LEU A 426 19.61 5.14 17.33
N SER A 427 19.42 5.70 16.15
CA SER A 427 19.49 7.15 15.93
C SER A 427 18.36 7.91 16.66
N LEU A 428 17.13 7.37 16.67
CA LEU A 428 15.96 8.06 17.24
C LEU A 428 15.76 7.76 18.73
N LEU A 429 16.08 6.55 19.19
CA LEU A 429 15.75 6.05 20.52
C LEU A 429 16.96 5.69 21.36
N GLY A 430 18.15 5.72 20.80
CA GLY A 430 19.39 5.37 21.49
C GLY A 430 19.69 6.26 22.70
N PRO A 431 20.70 5.91 23.50
CA PRO A 431 21.09 6.72 24.64
C PRO A 431 21.48 8.14 24.16
N PRO A 432 21.18 9.19 24.95
CA PRO A 432 21.57 10.55 24.60
C PRO A 432 23.09 10.62 24.41
N GLN A 433 23.51 11.18 23.29
CA GLN A 433 24.92 11.47 23.08
C GLN A 433 25.35 12.53 24.09
N ASN A 434 26.39 12.26 24.86
CA ASN A 434 27.03 13.30 25.65
C ASN A 434 27.57 14.37 24.65
N PRO A 435 27.26 15.65 24.85
CA PRO A 435 27.72 16.73 23.98
C PRO A 435 29.25 16.87 23.99
#